data_fc0f57a87e5a085e4c7b003238f43e25
#
_entry.id   fc0f57a87e5a085e4c7b003238f43e25
#
_cell.length_a   1.000
_cell.length_b   1.000
_cell.length_c   1.000
_cell.angle_alpha   90.00
_cell.angle_beta   90.00
_cell.angle_gamma   90.00
#
_symmetry.space_group_name_H-M   'P 1'
#
loop_
_entity.id
_entity.type
_entity.pdbx_description
1 polymer ?
#
loop_
_entity_poly.entity_id
_entity_poly.type
_entity_poly.pdbx_seq_one_letter_code
_entity_poly.pdbx_strand_id
1 'polypeptide(L)'
;MSHASAVADKTPSTLRGASLPTWSPWAIAAGSLALAVVIGLAGGLDSKIQWGLIAGILFVLGTYGIAAKVEGRRQAKDRIATSLVWLAFLLAVVPLVSLLWTTIARGVKVLDFYFLTHSMGVVADSEPGGGIYHAILGSLEQVGLATAIGAPIGILTAIYLVEYGRGNLAKAVTFFVDVMTGIPSIVAGLFILSLMLMLDMQPFGFAGSLALAILMMPVVVRSTEEMLKLVPNELREASLALGVPKWRTILKVVVPTSIGGIITGVMLAIARIAGETAPVLLLVFGNPFINANPFEGAQASLPLYIYQQYSQSAGSTAAYDRAWAASLTLIAFVMILNLVARGIARWKAPKTGR
;
A
#
# COMPACT_ATOMS: atom_id res chain seq x y z
N MET A 1 -14.28 71.12 -7.56
CA MET A 1 -14.44 71.29 -6.14
C MET A 1 -15.13 70.04 -5.65
N SER A 2 -14.60 69.13 -4.91
CA SER A 2 -13.64 69.10 -3.84
C SER A 2 -12.98 67.70 -3.82
N HIS A 3 -11.68 67.65 -3.70
CA HIS A 3 -10.90 66.43 -3.42
C HIS A 3 -11.21 65.92 -2.02
N ALA A 4 -11.60 64.67 -1.91
CA ALA A 4 -11.51 63.90 -0.67
C ALA A 4 -10.63 62.67 -0.97
N SER A 5 -9.31 62.84 -0.81
CA SER A 5 -8.38 61.74 -0.75
C SER A 5 -8.62 60.98 0.55
N ALA A 6 -9.18 59.73 0.44
CA ALA A 6 -9.21 58.78 1.52
C ALA A 6 -7.77 58.34 1.79
N VAL A 7 -7.18 58.88 2.82
CA VAL A 7 -5.99 58.33 3.49
C VAL A 7 -6.40 56.99 4.08
N ALA A 8 -6.03 55.91 3.41
CA ALA A 8 -6.10 54.56 3.97
C ALA A 8 -5.12 54.50 5.14
N ASP A 9 -5.64 54.65 6.32
CA ASP A 9 -4.95 54.52 7.60
C ASP A 9 -4.45 53.05 7.69
N LYS A 10 -3.15 52.87 7.42
CA LYS A 10 -2.43 51.65 7.68
C LYS A 10 -2.19 51.54 9.18
N THR A 11 -3.22 51.22 9.93
CA THR A 11 -3.03 50.80 11.30
C THR A 11 -2.22 49.49 11.28
N PRO A 12 -0.99 49.52 11.83
CA PRO A 12 -0.23 48.27 12.00
C PRO A 12 -1.05 47.37 12.92
N SER A 13 -1.39 46.18 12.45
CA SER A 13 -2.11 45.20 13.28
C SER A 13 -1.20 44.78 14.46
N THR A 14 -1.28 45.52 15.56
CA THR A 14 -0.57 45.27 16.83
C THR A 14 -0.99 43.95 17.51
N LEU A 15 -1.84 43.16 16.85
CA LEU A 15 -2.30 41.85 17.34
C LEU A 15 -1.41 40.66 16.91
N ARG A 16 -0.39 40.89 16.08
CA ARG A 16 0.59 39.83 15.82
C ARG A 16 1.65 39.85 16.91
N GLY A 17 1.51 38.96 17.89
CA GLY A 17 2.57 38.66 18.84
C GLY A 17 3.88 38.26 18.13
N ALA A 18 5.01 38.35 18.82
CA ALA A 18 6.29 37.91 18.28
C ALA A 18 6.17 36.48 17.77
N SER A 19 6.53 36.22 16.51
CA SER A 19 6.52 34.91 15.90
C SER A 19 7.93 34.52 15.45
N LEU A 20 8.27 33.25 15.62
CA LEU A 20 9.54 32.71 15.13
C LEU A 20 9.57 32.75 13.59
N PRO A 21 10.70 33.07 12.98
CA PRO A 21 10.87 33.04 11.53
C PRO A 21 10.56 31.63 10.95
N THR A 22 10.13 31.56 9.69
CA THR A 22 9.78 30.33 9.01
C THR A 22 10.94 29.33 8.88
N TRP A 23 12.18 29.81 8.93
CA TRP A 23 13.38 28.98 8.91
C TRP A 23 13.79 28.42 10.28
N SER A 24 13.20 28.90 11.36
CA SER A 24 13.58 28.49 12.73
C SER A 24 13.50 26.99 13.00
N PRO A 25 12.52 26.20 12.50
CA PRO A 25 12.50 24.76 12.70
C PRO A 25 13.72 24.05 12.10
N TRP A 26 14.20 24.55 10.95
CA TRP A 26 15.38 23.99 10.28
C TRP A 26 16.67 24.26 11.06
N ALA A 27 16.82 25.47 11.61
CA ALA A 27 17.97 25.82 12.45
C ALA A 27 17.99 25.02 13.74
N ILE A 28 16.82 24.83 14.39
CA ILE A 28 16.70 24.00 15.60
C ILE A 28 17.02 22.55 15.27
N ALA A 29 16.53 22.03 14.13
CA ALA A 29 16.84 20.67 13.70
C ALA A 29 18.34 20.45 13.44
N ALA A 30 18.98 21.37 12.73
CA ALA A 30 20.43 21.34 12.48
C ALA A 30 21.24 21.40 13.77
N GLY A 31 20.88 22.29 14.69
CA GLY A 31 21.53 22.42 16.01
C GLY A 31 21.33 21.15 16.86
N SER A 32 20.12 20.58 16.86
CA SER A 32 19.82 19.34 17.60
C SER A 32 20.60 18.15 17.04
N LEU A 33 20.74 18.07 15.71
CA LEU A 33 21.51 17.01 15.05
C LEU A 33 23.00 17.16 15.40
N ALA A 34 23.56 18.38 15.28
CA ALA A 34 24.96 18.64 15.63
C ALA A 34 25.25 18.29 17.09
N LEU A 35 24.36 18.69 18.00
CA LEU A 35 24.52 18.39 19.43
C LEU A 35 24.38 16.87 19.70
N ALA A 36 23.47 16.17 19.03
CA ALA A 36 23.33 14.74 19.13
C ALA A 36 24.58 13.97 18.67
N VAL A 37 25.22 14.44 17.58
CA VAL A 37 26.49 13.89 17.10
C VAL A 37 27.61 14.10 18.14
N VAL A 38 27.71 15.29 18.74
CA VAL A 38 28.70 15.57 19.77
C VAL A 38 28.46 14.67 21.01
N ILE A 39 27.22 14.55 21.47
CA ILE A 39 26.87 13.67 22.59
C ILE A 39 27.14 12.21 22.25
N GLY A 40 26.83 11.78 21.02
CA GLY A 40 27.08 10.39 20.55
C GLY A 40 28.56 10.05 20.54
N LEU A 41 29.39 10.95 20.00
CA LEU A 41 30.85 10.77 19.97
C LEU A 41 31.47 10.81 21.37
N ALA A 42 31.04 11.73 22.22
CA ALA A 42 31.55 11.85 23.60
C ALA A 42 31.08 10.68 24.48
N GLY A 43 29.88 10.15 24.24
CA GLY A 43 29.31 9.02 24.99
C GLY A 43 29.69 7.63 24.47
N GLY A 44 30.50 7.53 23.43
CA GLY A 44 30.89 6.23 22.82
C GLY A 44 29.71 5.46 22.22
N LEU A 45 28.70 6.17 21.71
CA LEU A 45 27.53 5.56 21.10
C LEU A 45 27.82 5.22 19.63
N ASP A 46 27.87 3.92 19.30
CA ASP A 46 28.19 3.47 17.93
C ASP A 46 26.98 3.43 16.98
N SER A 47 25.78 3.46 17.54
CA SER A 47 24.55 3.32 16.75
C SER A 47 24.03 4.65 16.22
N LYS A 48 23.94 4.78 14.88
CA LYS A 48 23.32 5.94 14.21
C LYS A 48 21.85 6.14 14.61
N ILE A 49 21.16 5.06 15.01
CA ILE A 49 19.77 5.12 15.47
C ILE A 49 19.69 5.87 16.80
N GLN A 50 20.63 5.62 17.73
CA GLN A 50 20.69 6.32 19.01
C GLN A 50 20.93 7.83 18.81
N TRP A 51 21.80 8.21 17.87
CA TRP A 51 22.01 9.62 17.53
C TRP A 51 20.74 10.27 16.98
N GLY A 52 20.00 9.55 16.12
CA GLY A 52 18.71 10.03 15.60
C GLY A 52 17.66 10.24 16.69
N LEU A 53 17.56 9.33 17.66
CA LEU A 53 16.65 9.45 18.82
C LEU A 53 17.02 10.66 19.69
N ILE A 54 18.31 10.82 20.02
CA ILE A 54 18.80 11.97 20.79
C ILE A 54 18.49 13.28 20.05
N ALA A 55 18.75 13.34 18.74
CA ALA A 55 18.45 14.51 17.92
C ALA A 55 16.95 14.84 17.93
N GLY A 56 16.08 13.82 17.85
CA GLY A 56 14.63 14.00 17.92
C GLY A 56 14.17 14.58 19.26
N ILE A 57 14.68 14.05 20.37
CA ILE A 57 14.38 14.57 21.71
C ILE A 57 14.86 16.01 21.86
N LEU A 58 16.10 16.31 21.47
CA LEU A 58 16.67 17.64 21.50
C LEU A 58 15.90 18.63 20.64
N PHE A 59 15.43 18.19 19.46
CA PHE A 59 14.60 19.00 18.58
C PHE A 59 13.27 19.40 19.21
N VAL A 60 12.55 18.47 19.85
CA VAL A 60 11.28 18.76 20.54
C VAL A 60 11.51 19.70 21.72
N LEU A 61 12.51 19.42 22.56
CA LEU A 61 12.85 20.24 23.71
C LEU A 61 13.31 21.65 23.31
N GLY A 62 14.17 21.72 22.28
CA GLY A 62 14.65 22.98 21.73
C GLY A 62 13.54 23.83 21.12
N THR A 63 12.66 23.20 20.36
CA THR A 63 11.48 23.86 19.75
C THR A 63 10.56 24.42 20.85
N TYR A 64 10.28 23.61 21.88
CA TYR A 64 9.47 24.08 23.02
C TYR A 64 10.13 25.25 23.74
N GLY A 65 11.40 25.11 24.14
CA GLY A 65 12.12 26.13 24.92
C GLY A 65 12.21 27.46 24.21
N ILE A 66 12.52 27.46 22.90
CA ILE A 66 12.63 28.67 22.09
C ILE A 66 11.24 29.27 21.83
N ALA A 67 10.25 28.46 21.45
CA ALA A 67 8.90 28.93 21.19
C ALA A 67 8.22 29.47 22.45
N ALA A 68 8.41 28.85 23.60
CA ALA A 68 7.84 29.29 24.86
C ALA A 68 8.36 30.68 25.32
N LYS A 69 9.62 30.98 24.97
CA LYS A 69 10.23 32.30 25.28
C LYS A 69 9.81 33.39 24.31
N VAL A 70 9.63 33.08 23.02
CA VAL A 70 9.36 34.07 21.95
C VAL A 70 7.86 34.22 21.69
N GLU A 71 7.11 33.15 21.59
CA GLU A 71 5.71 33.12 21.14
C GLU A 71 4.73 32.85 22.31
N GLY A 72 5.25 32.39 23.44
CA GLY A 72 4.45 32.05 24.61
C GLY A 72 4.03 30.58 24.67
N ARG A 73 3.59 30.16 25.88
CA ARG A 73 3.32 28.74 26.18
C ARG A 73 2.25 28.07 25.31
N ARG A 74 1.26 28.83 24.84
CA ARG A 74 0.17 28.27 24.04
C ARG A 74 0.67 27.88 22.66
N GLN A 75 1.41 28.76 21.98
CA GLN A 75 1.99 28.50 20.67
C GLN A 75 3.13 27.48 20.76
N ALA A 76 3.90 27.46 21.84
CA ALA A 76 4.89 26.41 22.07
C ALA A 76 4.30 25.00 22.11
N LYS A 77 3.11 24.82 22.73
CA LYS A 77 2.40 23.52 22.70
C LYS A 77 1.96 23.11 21.30
N ASP A 78 1.48 24.06 20.49
CA ASP A 78 1.09 23.81 19.09
C ASP A 78 2.31 23.40 18.26
N ARG A 79 3.44 24.08 18.44
CA ARG A 79 4.70 23.71 17.78
C ARG A 79 5.23 22.36 18.20
N ILE A 80 5.05 21.92 19.47
CA ILE A 80 5.36 20.54 19.88
C ILE A 80 4.49 19.55 19.13
N ALA A 81 3.19 19.77 19.07
CA ALA A 81 2.28 18.87 18.36
C ALA A 81 2.71 18.73 16.88
N THR A 82 2.98 19.84 16.20
CA THR A 82 3.50 19.85 14.84
C THR A 82 4.85 19.12 14.73
N SER A 83 5.79 19.35 15.67
CA SER A 83 7.09 18.68 15.68
C SER A 83 6.98 17.18 15.85
N LEU A 84 6.07 16.73 16.74
CA LEU A 84 5.82 15.30 16.95
C LEU A 84 5.23 14.63 15.69
N VAL A 85 4.32 15.30 14.99
CA VAL A 85 3.78 14.80 13.70
C VAL A 85 4.90 14.68 12.66
N TRP A 86 5.78 15.69 12.54
CA TRP A 86 6.92 15.62 11.64
C TRP A 86 7.91 14.51 12.01
N LEU A 87 8.20 14.32 13.29
CA LEU A 87 9.07 13.23 13.77
C LEU A 87 8.45 11.85 13.48
N ALA A 88 7.15 11.69 13.74
CA ALA A 88 6.44 10.46 13.41
C ALA A 88 6.48 10.16 11.90
N PHE A 89 6.28 11.19 11.06
CA PHE A 89 6.41 11.08 9.61
C PHE A 89 7.82 10.67 9.19
N LEU A 90 8.86 11.32 9.72
CA LEU A 90 10.24 10.97 9.41
C LEU A 90 10.60 9.57 9.90
N LEU A 91 10.12 9.17 11.08
CA LEU A 91 10.32 7.82 11.61
C LEU A 91 9.74 6.74 10.69
N ALA A 92 8.66 7.03 10.00
CA ALA A 92 8.06 6.12 9.02
C ALA A 92 8.76 6.17 7.66
N VAL A 93 9.11 7.37 7.18
CA VAL A 93 9.64 7.59 5.83
C VAL A 93 11.11 7.19 5.71
N VAL A 94 11.94 7.50 6.72
CA VAL A 94 13.39 7.21 6.65
C VAL A 94 13.69 5.71 6.47
N PRO A 95 13.10 4.79 7.26
CA PRO A 95 13.28 3.35 7.02
C PRO A 95 12.76 2.90 5.66
N LEU A 96 11.62 3.44 5.20
CA LEU A 96 11.05 3.14 3.90
C LEU A 96 12.01 3.52 2.76
N VAL A 97 12.52 4.75 2.78
CA VAL A 97 13.49 5.24 1.77
C VAL A 97 14.78 4.42 1.82
N SER A 98 15.27 4.10 3.04
CA SER A 98 16.47 3.28 3.23
C SER A 98 16.27 1.88 2.66
N LEU A 99 15.12 1.25 2.88
CA LEU A 99 14.78 -0.06 2.34
C LEU A 99 14.71 -0.02 0.81
N LEU A 100 14.00 0.96 0.24
CA LEU A 100 13.89 1.13 -1.22
C LEU A 100 15.26 1.35 -1.85
N TRP A 101 16.10 2.22 -1.26
CA TRP A 101 17.46 2.45 -1.73
C TRP A 101 18.29 1.17 -1.71
N THR A 102 18.24 0.41 -0.61
CA THR A 102 18.98 -0.86 -0.49
C THR A 102 18.50 -1.89 -1.51
N THR A 103 17.18 -1.99 -1.71
CA THR A 103 16.58 -2.88 -2.70
C THR A 103 17.03 -2.52 -4.11
N ILE A 104 17.05 -1.25 -4.46
CA ILE A 104 17.53 -0.79 -5.78
C ILE A 104 19.04 -1.03 -5.90
N ALA A 105 19.84 -0.57 -4.93
CA ALA A 105 21.30 -0.63 -5.00
C ALA A 105 21.86 -2.08 -5.06
N ARG A 106 21.17 -3.02 -4.40
CA ARG A 106 21.55 -4.45 -4.43
C ARG A 106 20.87 -5.19 -5.57
N GLY A 107 19.57 -4.94 -5.79
CA GLY A 107 18.80 -5.67 -6.80
C GLY A 107 19.27 -5.44 -8.23
N VAL A 108 19.68 -4.22 -8.58
CA VAL A 108 20.18 -3.89 -9.94
C VAL A 108 21.43 -4.67 -10.32
N LYS A 109 22.23 -5.11 -9.35
CA LYS A 109 23.49 -5.83 -9.62
C LYS A 109 23.29 -7.21 -10.27
N VAL A 110 22.18 -7.86 -9.97
CA VAL A 110 21.84 -9.21 -10.46
C VAL A 110 20.70 -9.18 -11.47
N LEU A 111 19.96 -8.05 -11.52
CA LEU A 111 18.84 -7.89 -12.42
C LEU A 111 19.33 -7.71 -13.85
N ASP A 112 19.37 -8.80 -14.61
CA ASP A 112 19.67 -8.81 -16.03
C ASP A 112 18.57 -9.53 -16.81
N PHE A 113 18.68 -9.55 -18.14
CA PHE A 113 17.71 -10.20 -19.02
C PHE A 113 17.67 -11.71 -18.80
N TYR A 114 18.81 -12.33 -18.50
CA TYR A 114 18.88 -13.75 -18.20
C TYR A 114 18.07 -14.08 -16.92
N PHE A 115 18.29 -13.35 -15.85
CA PHE A 115 17.57 -13.52 -14.59
C PHE A 115 16.05 -13.42 -14.73
N LEU A 116 15.58 -12.50 -15.57
CA LEU A 116 14.14 -12.31 -15.81
C LEU A 116 13.51 -13.37 -16.70
N THR A 117 14.28 -14.05 -17.54
CA THR A 117 13.75 -14.97 -18.55
C THR A 117 14.02 -16.45 -18.26
N HIS A 118 14.85 -16.76 -17.28
CA HIS A 118 15.17 -18.14 -16.88
C HIS A 118 14.56 -18.48 -15.51
N SER A 119 14.42 -19.78 -15.25
CA SER A 119 13.99 -20.29 -13.94
C SER A 119 15.19 -20.69 -13.09
N MET A 120 14.96 -21.08 -11.83
CA MET A 120 16.01 -21.70 -11.01
C MET A 120 16.42 -23.07 -11.54
N GLY A 121 15.45 -23.84 -12.07
CA GLY A 121 15.69 -25.15 -12.67
C GLY A 121 16.54 -26.06 -11.78
N VAL A 122 17.75 -26.39 -12.29
CA VAL A 122 18.72 -27.25 -11.59
C VAL A 122 19.80 -26.48 -10.82
N VAL A 123 19.68 -25.13 -10.74
CA VAL A 123 20.66 -24.29 -10.03
C VAL A 123 20.41 -24.38 -8.53
N ALA A 124 21.42 -24.80 -7.76
CA ALA A 124 21.32 -24.84 -6.31
C ALA A 124 21.29 -23.42 -5.72
N ASP A 125 20.62 -23.26 -4.55
CA ASP A 125 20.52 -21.96 -3.88
C ASP A 125 21.87 -21.35 -3.49
N SER A 126 22.88 -22.16 -3.27
CA SER A 126 24.26 -21.75 -2.96
C SER A 126 25.06 -21.30 -4.17
N GLU A 127 24.63 -21.65 -5.38
CA GLU A 127 25.36 -21.38 -6.63
C GLU A 127 24.95 -20.07 -7.27
N PRO A 128 25.86 -19.37 -7.95
CA PRO A 128 25.54 -18.21 -8.77
C PRO A 128 24.73 -18.63 -10.02
N GLY A 129 23.87 -17.72 -10.53
CA GLY A 129 23.01 -18.00 -11.68
C GLY A 129 21.56 -18.27 -11.27
N GLY A 130 20.81 -18.94 -12.16
CA GLY A 130 19.34 -19.08 -12.02
C GLY A 130 18.57 -17.79 -12.36
N GLY A 131 17.25 -17.87 -12.32
CA GLY A 131 16.38 -16.75 -12.62
C GLY A 131 15.02 -16.85 -11.94
N ILE A 132 14.13 -15.88 -12.22
CA ILE A 132 12.85 -15.75 -11.52
C ILE A 132 11.63 -15.85 -12.44
N TYR A 133 11.79 -16.24 -13.70
CA TYR A 133 10.67 -16.32 -14.65
C TYR A 133 9.50 -17.17 -14.13
N HIS A 134 9.81 -18.34 -13.54
CA HIS A 134 8.81 -19.22 -12.92
C HIS A 134 8.01 -18.52 -11.82
N ALA A 135 8.65 -17.68 -11.02
CA ALA A 135 7.98 -16.93 -9.94
C ALA A 135 7.18 -15.72 -10.46
N ILE A 136 7.65 -15.07 -11.54
CA ILE A 136 6.90 -14.01 -12.23
C ILE A 136 5.61 -14.58 -12.82
N LEU A 137 5.71 -15.70 -13.55
CA LEU A 137 4.58 -16.36 -14.19
C LEU A 137 3.54 -16.78 -13.13
N GLY A 138 3.97 -17.50 -12.09
CA GLY A 138 3.07 -17.94 -11.04
C GLY A 138 2.42 -16.77 -10.28
N SER A 139 3.15 -15.68 -10.00
CA SER A 139 2.53 -14.48 -9.39
C SER A 139 1.49 -13.87 -10.31
N LEU A 140 1.75 -13.78 -11.61
CA LEU A 140 0.80 -13.22 -12.56
C LEU A 140 -0.48 -14.05 -12.64
N GLU A 141 -0.35 -15.38 -12.68
CA GLU A 141 -1.48 -16.32 -12.72
C GLU A 141 -2.29 -16.26 -11.42
N GLN A 142 -1.61 -16.36 -10.28
CA GLN A 142 -2.27 -16.36 -8.96
C GLN A 142 -3.00 -15.04 -8.69
N VAL A 143 -2.36 -13.91 -8.92
CA VAL A 143 -2.97 -12.57 -8.76
C VAL A 143 -4.06 -12.34 -9.78
N GLY A 144 -3.86 -12.78 -11.03
CA GLY A 144 -4.85 -12.71 -12.10
C GLY A 144 -6.13 -13.48 -11.77
N LEU A 145 -6.01 -14.74 -11.36
CA LEU A 145 -7.13 -15.58 -10.96
C LEU A 145 -7.82 -15.06 -9.69
N ALA A 146 -7.05 -14.64 -8.69
CA ALA A 146 -7.60 -14.02 -7.49
C ALA A 146 -8.42 -12.76 -7.82
N THR A 147 -7.93 -11.95 -8.76
CA THR A 147 -8.62 -10.74 -9.23
C THR A 147 -9.88 -11.08 -10.02
N ALA A 148 -9.80 -12.07 -10.91
CA ALA A 148 -10.95 -12.52 -11.71
C ALA A 148 -12.11 -13.05 -10.84
N ILE A 149 -11.81 -13.59 -9.67
CA ILE A 149 -12.80 -14.09 -8.71
C ILE A 149 -13.19 -12.98 -7.72
N GLY A 150 -12.21 -12.40 -7.04
CA GLY A 150 -12.43 -11.51 -5.90
C GLY A 150 -12.99 -10.14 -6.28
N ALA A 151 -12.56 -9.57 -7.43
CA ALA A 151 -13.01 -8.24 -7.82
C ALA A 151 -14.50 -8.22 -8.24
N PRO A 152 -15.00 -9.12 -9.11
CA PRO A 152 -16.43 -9.15 -9.44
C PRO A 152 -17.32 -9.39 -8.22
N ILE A 153 -16.96 -10.36 -7.37
CA ILE A 153 -17.74 -10.67 -6.16
C ILE A 153 -17.75 -9.45 -5.22
N GLY A 154 -16.60 -8.83 -5.00
CA GLY A 154 -16.49 -7.64 -4.15
C GLY A 154 -17.30 -6.45 -4.67
N ILE A 155 -17.23 -6.15 -5.99
CA ILE A 155 -17.99 -5.08 -6.61
C ILE A 155 -19.50 -5.34 -6.52
N LEU A 156 -19.95 -6.56 -6.83
CA LEU A 156 -21.37 -6.92 -6.75
C LEU A 156 -21.89 -6.85 -5.32
N THR A 157 -21.09 -7.30 -4.34
CA THR A 157 -21.42 -7.17 -2.92
C THR A 157 -21.58 -5.71 -2.50
N ALA A 158 -20.65 -4.83 -2.91
CA ALA A 158 -20.74 -3.41 -2.61
C ALA A 158 -21.97 -2.75 -3.26
N ILE A 159 -22.27 -3.08 -4.51
CA ILE A 159 -23.48 -2.62 -5.20
C ILE A 159 -24.73 -3.08 -4.43
N TYR A 160 -24.75 -4.34 -4.00
CA TYR A 160 -25.85 -4.83 -3.17
C TYR A 160 -25.99 -4.01 -1.88
N LEU A 161 -24.92 -3.81 -1.14
CA LEU A 161 -24.95 -3.10 0.14
C LEU A 161 -25.40 -1.64 0.00
N VAL A 162 -24.95 -0.93 -1.02
CA VAL A 162 -25.26 0.51 -1.20
C VAL A 162 -26.63 0.70 -1.82
N GLU A 163 -26.98 -0.08 -2.83
CA GLU A 163 -28.18 0.20 -3.64
C GLU A 163 -29.40 -0.63 -3.22
N TYR A 164 -29.20 -1.83 -2.71
CA TYR A 164 -30.28 -2.74 -2.34
C TYR A 164 -30.30 -3.11 -0.85
N GLY A 165 -29.17 -2.93 -0.16
CA GLY A 165 -28.98 -3.46 1.19
C GLY A 165 -29.96 -2.89 2.19
N ARG A 166 -30.94 -3.72 2.62
CA ARG A 166 -31.90 -3.41 3.67
C ARG A 166 -32.12 -4.63 4.56
N GLY A 167 -32.43 -4.38 5.83
CA GLY A 167 -32.78 -5.46 6.77
C GLY A 167 -31.57 -6.30 7.25
N ASN A 168 -31.86 -7.53 7.66
CA ASN A 168 -30.90 -8.38 8.38
C ASN A 168 -29.79 -8.94 7.46
N LEU A 169 -30.11 -9.22 6.20
CA LEU A 169 -29.13 -9.73 5.27
C LEU A 169 -28.00 -8.71 5.01
N ALA A 170 -28.34 -7.44 4.79
CA ALA A 170 -27.33 -6.39 4.61
C ALA A 170 -26.43 -6.25 5.85
N LYS A 171 -27.04 -6.31 7.06
CA LYS A 171 -26.29 -6.29 8.32
C LYS A 171 -25.34 -7.47 8.44
N ALA A 172 -25.79 -8.69 8.09
CA ALA A 172 -24.97 -9.87 8.11
C ALA A 172 -23.81 -9.78 7.12
N VAL A 173 -24.05 -9.37 5.87
CA VAL A 173 -23.00 -9.20 4.86
C VAL A 173 -21.98 -8.14 5.30
N THR A 174 -22.43 -7.00 5.82
CA THR A 174 -21.52 -5.96 6.36
C THR A 174 -20.66 -6.51 7.49
N PHE A 175 -21.28 -7.25 8.44
CA PHE A 175 -20.55 -7.87 9.53
C PHE A 175 -19.48 -8.85 9.02
N PHE A 176 -19.82 -9.73 8.05
CA PHE A 176 -18.82 -10.65 7.48
C PHE A 176 -17.67 -9.92 6.78
N VAL A 177 -17.95 -8.85 6.02
CA VAL A 177 -16.92 -8.02 5.37
C VAL A 177 -16.01 -7.38 6.43
N ASP A 178 -16.57 -6.87 7.52
CA ASP A 178 -15.79 -6.29 8.62
C ASP A 178 -14.89 -7.32 9.31
N VAL A 179 -15.44 -8.51 9.61
CA VAL A 179 -14.67 -9.62 10.18
C VAL A 179 -13.54 -10.03 9.25
N MET A 180 -13.82 -10.19 7.93
CA MET A 180 -12.79 -10.55 6.94
C MET A 180 -11.67 -9.53 6.85
N THR A 181 -11.96 -8.24 7.06
CA THR A 181 -10.93 -7.17 7.07
C THR A 181 -9.93 -7.34 8.22
N GLY A 182 -10.37 -7.92 9.35
CA GLY A 182 -9.55 -8.16 10.53
C GLY A 182 -8.83 -9.52 10.57
N ILE A 183 -9.10 -10.42 9.63
CA ILE A 183 -8.49 -11.76 9.61
C ILE A 183 -7.01 -11.67 9.22
N PRO A 184 -6.07 -12.25 10.00
CA PRO A 184 -4.68 -12.40 9.59
C PRO A 184 -4.58 -13.19 8.28
N SER A 185 -3.71 -12.77 7.35
CA SER A 185 -3.60 -13.39 6.02
C SER A 185 -3.29 -14.91 6.06
N ILE A 186 -2.52 -15.34 7.05
CA ILE A 186 -2.21 -16.75 7.24
C ILE A 186 -3.47 -17.59 7.52
N VAL A 187 -4.48 -17.04 8.18
CA VAL A 187 -5.74 -17.74 8.50
C VAL A 187 -6.53 -18.04 7.22
N ALA A 188 -6.54 -17.13 6.25
CA ALA A 188 -7.13 -17.39 4.94
C ALA A 188 -6.43 -18.55 4.23
N GLY A 189 -5.09 -18.62 4.32
CA GLY A 189 -4.32 -19.75 3.82
C GLY A 189 -4.66 -21.07 4.52
N LEU A 190 -4.72 -21.06 5.85
CA LEU A 190 -5.07 -22.26 6.65
C LEU A 190 -6.51 -22.74 6.37
N PHE A 191 -7.44 -21.81 6.14
CA PHE A 191 -8.82 -22.15 5.79
C PHE A 191 -8.88 -22.92 4.47
N ILE A 192 -8.23 -22.43 3.42
CA ILE A 192 -8.16 -23.12 2.13
C ILE A 192 -7.38 -24.42 2.25
N LEU A 193 -6.28 -24.46 3.00
CA LEU A 193 -5.54 -25.70 3.24
C LEU A 193 -6.40 -26.76 3.93
N SER A 194 -7.15 -26.38 4.96
CA SER A 194 -8.05 -27.30 5.66
C SER A 194 -9.12 -27.85 4.72
N LEU A 195 -9.68 -27.00 3.85
CA LEU A 195 -10.66 -27.44 2.84
C LEU A 195 -10.04 -28.43 1.85
N MET A 196 -8.81 -28.17 1.38
CA MET A 196 -8.10 -29.08 0.49
C MET A 196 -7.83 -30.44 1.13
N LEU A 197 -7.37 -30.45 2.39
CA LEU A 197 -7.12 -31.68 3.13
C LEU A 197 -8.42 -32.50 3.33
N MET A 198 -9.54 -31.80 3.56
CA MET A 198 -10.86 -32.49 3.65
C MET A 198 -11.30 -33.11 2.32
N LEU A 199 -10.85 -32.58 1.19
CA LEU A 199 -11.15 -33.03 -0.17
C LEU A 199 -10.08 -33.99 -0.73
N ASP A 200 -9.07 -34.36 0.09
CA ASP A 200 -7.92 -35.18 -0.30
C ASP A 200 -7.15 -34.61 -1.51
N MET A 201 -7.05 -33.27 -1.58
CA MET A 201 -6.37 -32.56 -2.65
C MET A 201 -4.96 -32.15 -2.25
N GLN A 202 -4.03 -32.25 -3.18
CA GLN A 202 -2.67 -31.74 -3.00
C GLN A 202 -2.63 -30.23 -3.24
N PRO A 203 -1.68 -29.50 -2.61
CA PRO A 203 -1.46 -28.09 -2.86
C PRO A 203 -1.14 -27.75 -4.32
N PHE A 204 -1.72 -26.66 -4.84
CA PHE A 204 -1.57 -26.21 -6.23
C PHE A 204 -1.83 -24.70 -6.35
N GLY A 205 -1.41 -24.10 -7.46
CA GLY A 205 -1.43 -22.65 -7.65
C GLY A 205 -2.80 -21.99 -7.46
N PHE A 206 -3.87 -22.60 -7.95
CA PHE A 206 -5.23 -22.07 -7.84
C PHE A 206 -5.71 -21.98 -6.38
N ALA A 207 -5.27 -22.90 -5.50
CA ALA A 207 -5.57 -22.80 -4.08
C ALA A 207 -4.99 -21.53 -3.45
N GLY A 208 -3.75 -21.17 -3.85
CA GLY A 208 -3.17 -19.88 -3.50
C GLY A 208 -4.02 -18.71 -4.00
N SER A 209 -4.51 -18.80 -5.24
CA SER A 209 -5.40 -17.77 -5.83
C SER A 209 -6.70 -17.60 -5.05
N LEU A 210 -7.30 -18.71 -4.56
CA LEU A 210 -8.52 -18.64 -3.74
C LEU A 210 -8.26 -17.93 -2.40
N ALA A 211 -7.17 -18.24 -1.73
CA ALA A 211 -6.81 -17.55 -0.49
C ALA A 211 -6.55 -16.06 -0.71
N LEU A 212 -5.85 -15.70 -1.80
CA LEU A 212 -5.66 -14.31 -2.19
C LEU A 212 -6.98 -13.61 -2.54
N ALA A 213 -7.93 -14.31 -3.20
CA ALA A 213 -9.25 -13.76 -3.50
C ALA A 213 -10.03 -13.44 -2.22
N ILE A 214 -9.99 -14.32 -1.21
CA ILE A 214 -10.61 -14.08 0.10
C ILE A 214 -10.06 -12.80 0.74
N LEU A 215 -8.74 -12.58 0.69
CA LEU A 215 -8.10 -11.39 1.25
C LEU A 215 -8.39 -10.13 0.44
N MET A 216 -8.59 -10.27 -0.86
CA MET A 216 -8.90 -9.16 -1.77
C MET A 216 -10.33 -8.64 -1.59
N MET A 217 -11.31 -9.55 -1.41
CA MET A 217 -12.74 -9.22 -1.40
C MET A 217 -13.10 -8.07 -0.45
N PRO A 218 -12.74 -8.06 0.84
CA PRO A 218 -13.16 -7.00 1.75
C PRO A 218 -12.61 -5.63 1.35
N VAL A 219 -11.39 -5.56 0.79
CA VAL A 219 -10.80 -4.31 0.31
C VAL A 219 -11.57 -3.77 -0.89
N VAL A 220 -11.93 -4.64 -1.83
CA VAL A 220 -12.74 -4.26 -3.01
C VAL A 220 -14.13 -3.84 -2.59
N VAL A 221 -14.78 -4.56 -1.66
CA VAL A 221 -16.12 -4.20 -1.14
C VAL A 221 -16.08 -2.80 -0.55
N ARG A 222 -15.17 -2.53 0.40
CA ARG A 222 -15.12 -1.24 1.10
C ARG A 222 -14.79 -0.08 0.18
N SER A 223 -13.77 -0.23 -0.66
CA SER A 223 -13.41 0.83 -1.60
C SER A 223 -14.52 1.12 -2.63
N THR A 224 -15.20 0.08 -3.12
CA THR A 224 -16.34 0.24 -4.05
C THR A 224 -17.54 0.87 -3.34
N GLU A 225 -17.86 0.45 -2.12
CA GLU A 225 -18.92 1.03 -1.30
C GLU A 225 -18.74 2.53 -1.09
N GLU A 226 -17.51 2.96 -0.73
CA GLU A 226 -17.17 4.37 -0.56
C GLU A 226 -17.38 5.15 -1.87
N MET A 227 -16.92 4.61 -3.00
CA MET A 227 -17.05 5.27 -4.30
C MET A 227 -18.51 5.38 -4.76
N LEU A 228 -19.32 4.36 -4.52
CA LEU A 228 -20.76 4.40 -4.85
C LEU A 228 -21.51 5.40 -3.98
N LYS A 229 -21.14 5.58 -2.71
CA LYS A 229 -21.74 6.58 -1.80
C LYS A 229 -21.43 8.02 -2.20
N LEU A 230 -20.35 8.28 -2.92
CA LEU A 230 -20.00 9.61 -3.42
C LEU A 230 -20.87 10.06 -4.60
N VAL A 231 -21.60 9.15 -5.25
CA VAL A 231 -22.52 9.52 -6.33
C VAL A 231 -23.72 10.27 -5.75
N PRO A 232 -24.03 11.51 -6.21
CA PRO A 232 -25.16 12.30 -5.69
C PRO A 232 -26.51 11.59 -5.86
N ASN A 233 -27.40 11.73 -4.87
CA ASN A 233 -28.73 11.12 -4.92
C ASN A 233 -29.59 11.73 -6.02
N GLU A 234 -29.39 13.00 -6.36
CA GLU A 234 -30.09 13.73 -7.41
C GLU A 234 -29.97 13.03 -8.78
N LEU A 235 -28.81 12.41 -9.07
CA LEU A 235 -28.61 11.64 -10.29
C LEU A 235 -29.47 10.36 -10.32
N ARG A 236 -29.62 9.71 -9.14
CA ARG A 236 -30.47 8.52 -9.00
C ARG A 236 -31.94 8.89 -9.16
N GLU A 237 -32.38 9.94 -8.47
CA GLU A 237 -33.75 10.43 -8.48
C GLU A 237 -34.16 10.92 -9.88
N ALA A 238 -33.33 11.69 -10.55
CA ALA A 238 -33.57 12.15 -11.91
C ALA A 238 -33.75 10.98 -12.89
N SER A 239 -32.89 9.93 -12.80
CA SER A 239 -33.04 8.74 -13.63
C SER A 239 -34.33 7.98 -13.35
N LEU A 240 -34.71 7.83 -12.07
CA LEU A 240 -35.94 7.17 -11.67
C LEU A 240 -37.20 7.99 -12.08
N ALA A 241 -37.17 9.33 -12.00
CA ALA A 241 -38.22 10.21 -12.44
C ALA A 241 -38.50 10.11 -13.95
N LEU A 242 -37.50 9.77 -14.75
CA LEU A 242 -37.63 9.46 -16.16
C LEU A 242 -38.15 8.03 -16.46
N GLY A 243 -38.61 7.31 -15.43
CA GLY A 243 -39.16 5.96 -15.56
C GLY A 243 -38.09 4.87 -15.79
N VAL A 244 -36.78 5.16 -15.64
CA VAL A 244 -35.72 4.17 -15.78
C VAL A 244 -35.74 3.21 -14.60
N PRO A 245 -35.79 1.87 -14.79
CA PRO A 245 -35.81 0.92 -13.68
C PRO A 245 -34.48 0.94 -12.90
N LYS A 246 -34.56 0.70 -11.58
CA LYS A 246 -33.43 0.85 -10.64
C LYS A 246 -32.14 0.14 -11.10
N TRP A 247 -32.22 -1.10 -11.55
CA TRP A 247 -31.04 -1.84 -12.01
C TRP A 247 -30.32 -1.17 -13.19
N ARG A 248 -31.11 -0.54 -14.10
CA ARG A 248 -30.56 0.18 -15.26
C ARG A 248 -29.96 1.52 -14.83
N THR A 249 -30.55 2.22 -13.86
CA THR A 249 -29.96 3.40 -13.22
C THR A 249 -28.61 3.07 -12.61
N ILE A 250 -28.49 1.95 -11.88
CA ILE A 250 -27.23 1.52 -11.29
C ILE A 250 -26.17 1.27 -12.36
N LEU A 251 -26.49 0.48 -13.39
CA LEU A 251 -25.52 0.09 -14.42
C LEU A 251 -25.14 1.22 -15.39
N LYS A 252 -26.06 2.16 -15.67
CA LYS A 252 -25.85 3.21 -16.66
C LYS A 252 -25.54 4.59 -16.09
N VAL A 253 -25.83 4.83 -14.82
CA VAL A 253 -25.59 6.11 -14.15
C VAL A 253 -24.61 5.94 -12.99
N VAL A 254 -24.96 5.15 -11.99
CA VAL A 254 -24.18 5.07 -10.74
C VAL A 254 -22.79 4.46 -10.96
N VAL A 255 -22.72 3.27 -11.54
CA VAL A 255 -21.45 2.56 -11.77
C VAL A 255 -20.52 3.33 -12.71
N PRO A 256 -20.97 3.84 -13.88
CA PRO A 256 -20.10 4.63 -14.75
C PRO A 256 -19.59 5.92 -14.10
N THR A 257 -20.40 6.58 -13.25
CA THR A 257 -19.99 7.79 -12.54
C THR A 257 -18.87 7.50 -11.53
N SER A 258 -18.90 6.34 -10.88
CA SER A 258 -17.92 5.93 -9.85
C SER A 258 -16.79 5.03 -10.38
N ILE A 259 -16.79 4.68 -11.68
CA ILE A 259 -15.89 3.66 -12.25
C ILE A 259 -14.41 3.95 -12.00
N GLY A 260 -13.98 5.21 -12.09
CA GLY A 260 -12.59 5.60 -11.85
C GLY A 260 -12.13 5.29 -10.42
N GLY A 261 -13.00 5.53 -9.44
CA GLY A 261 -12.75 5.20 -8.04
C GLY A 261 -12.79 3.69 -7.79
N ILE A 262 -13.75 2.98 -8.38
CA ILE A 262 -13.84 1.51 -8.27
C ILE A 262 -12.57 0.86 -8.82
N ILE A 263 -12.11 1.25 -10.02
CA ILE A 263 -10.86 0.73 -10.58
C ILE A 263 -9.69 1.03 -9.65
N THR A 264 -9.61 2.22 -9.06
CA THR A 264 -8.54 2.57 -8.12
C THR A 264 -8.57 1.68 -6.87
N GLY A 265 -9.76 1.37 -6.34
CA GLY A 265 -9.93 0.46 -5.21
C GLY A 265 -9.52 -0.99 -5.54
N VAL A 266 -9.93 -1.50 -6.69
CA VAL A 266 -9.49 -2.82 -7.18
C VAL A 266 -7.97 -2.89 -7.34
N MET A 267 -7.36 -1.81 -7.86
CA MET A 267 -5.90 -1.71 -8.00
C MET A 267 -5.17 -1.77 -6.66
N LEU A 268 -5.69 -1.05 -5.66
CA LEU A 268 -5.12 -1.10 -4.31
C LEU A 268 -5.19 -2.53 -3.74
N ALA A 269 -6.30 -3.22 -3.99
CA ALA A 269 -6.47 -4.61 -3.58
C ALA A 269 -5.49 -5.55 -4.32
N ILE A 270 -5.30 -5.40 -5.63
CA ILE A 270 -4.32 -6.14 -6.43
C ILE A 270 -2.89 -5.91 -5.91
N ALA A 271 -2.51 -4.65 -5.69
CA ALA A 271 -1.18 -4.31 -5.17
C ALA A 271 -0.93 -4.95 -3.80
N ARG A 272 -1.95 -5.01 -2.95
CA ARG A 272 -1.87 -5.66 -1.64
C ARG A 272 -1.65 -7.16 -1.77
N ILE A 273 -2.49 -7.89 -2.52
CA ILE A 273 -2.39 -9.35 -2.62
C ILE A 273 -1.16 -9.81 -3.40
N ALA A 274 -0.63 -8.99 -4.31
CA ALA A 274 0.59 -9.32 -5.07
C ALA A 274 1.84 -9.44 -4.19
N GLY A 275 1.84 -8.83 -3.00
CA GLY A 275 2.92 -8.93 -2.01
C GLY A 275 2.67 -9.93 -0.88
N GLU A 276 1.53 -10.64 -0.85
CA GLU A 276 1.20 -11.57 0.22
C GLU A 276 2.02 -12.85 0.14
N THR A 277 2.70 -13.19 1.23
CA THR A 277 3.57 -14.37 1.31
C THR A 277 2.92 -15.52 2.10
N ALA A 278 2.29 -15.21 3.24
CA ALA A 278 1.86 -16.23 4.20
C ALA A 278 0.85 -17.24 3.65
N PRO A 279 -0.26 -16.87 2.97
CA PRO A 279 -1.19 -17.84 2.43
C PRO A 279 -0.58 -18.65 1.28
N VAL A 280 0.26 -18.01 0.46
CA VAL A 280 0.90 -18.65 -0.68
C VAL A 280 1.93 -19.70 -0.22
N LEU A 281 2.69 -19.41 0.84
CA LEU A 281 3.65 -20.34 1.44
C LEU A 281 2.98 -21.69 1.84
N LEU A 282 1.77 -21.64 2.35
CA LEU A 282 1.03 -22.84 2.81
C LEU A 282 0.41 -23.66 1.68
N LEU A 283 0.08 -23.01 0.55
CA LEU A 283 -0.78 -23.59 -0.48
C LEU A 283 -0.07 -23.92 -1.79
N VAL A 284 1.09 -23.29 -2.05
CA VAL A 284 1.75 -23.38 -3.36
C VAL A 284 3.09 -24.09 -3.27
N PHE A 285 3.72 -24.13 -2.11
CA PHE A 285 4.99 -24.77 -1.74
C PHE A 285 6.27 -24.31 -2.46
N GLY A 286 6.15 -23.58 -3.57
CA GLY A 286 7.27 -23.21 -4.41
C GLY A 286 7.73 -24.32 -5.36
N ASN A 287 8.08 -23.93 -6.58
CA ASN A 287 8.62 -24.82 -7.60
C ASN A 287 9.74 -24.10 -8.35
N PRO A 288 10.98 -24.62 -8.39
CA PRO A 288 12.06 -23.98 -9.13
C PRO A 288 11.93 -24.07 -10.66
N PHE A 289 11.03 -24.95 -11.14
CA PHE A 289 10.72 -25.12 -12.55
C PHE A 289 9.51 -24.30 -12.97
N ILE A 290 9.38 -24.05 -14.27
CA ILE A 290 8.23 -23.34 -14.82
C ILE A 290 7.02 -24.26 -14.76
N ASN A 291 5.97 -23.82 -14.03
CA ASN A 291 4.66 -24.46 -14.03
C ASN A 291 3.62 -23.40 -14.43
N ALA A 292 3.12 -23.51 -15.67
CA ALA A 292 2.10 -22.64 -16.23
C ALA A 292 0.68 -23.20 -16.06
N ASN A 293 0.51 -24.31 -15.34
CA ASN A 293 -0.80 -24.86 -15.01
C ASN A 293 -1.14 -24.58 -13.53
N PRO A 294 -1.95 -23.58 -13.21
CA PRO A 294 -2.29 -23.26 -11.84
C PRO A 294 -3.16 -24.33 -11.16
N PHE A 295 -3.69 -25.29 -11.91
CA PHE A 295 -4.57 -26.35 -11.39
C PHE A 295 -3.84 -27.65 -11.04
N GLU A 296 -2.56 -27.75 -11.33
CA GLU A 296 -1.78 -28.97 -11.07
C GLU A 296 -0.40 -28.64 -10.48
N GLY A 297 -0.07 -29.32 -9.39
CA GLY A 297 1.25 -29.31 -8.77
C GLY A 297 1.67 -27.99 -8.13
N ALA A 298 2.84 -28.04 -7.49
CA ALA A 298 3.42 -26.87 -6.85
C ALA A 298 3.75 -25.78 -7.86
N GLN A 299 3.56 -24.52 -7.45
CA GLN A 299 3.82 -23.35 -8.28
C GLN A 299 4.67 -22.36 -7.49
N ALA A 300 5.44 -21.53 -8.17
CA ALA A 300 6.18 -20.43 -7.51
C ALA A 300 5.35 -19.14 -7.41
N SER A 301 5.82 -18.20 -6.61
CA SER A 301 5.39 -16.80 -6.65
C SER A 301 6.55 -15.89 -6.23
N LEU A 302 6.53 -14.63 -6.65
CA LEU A 302 7.58 -13.66 -6.31
C LEU A 302 7.76 -13.49 -4.79
N PRO A 303 6.70 -13.26 -3.98
CA PRO A 303 6.86 -13.14 -2.53
C PRO A 303 7.41 -14.41 -1.88
N LEU A 304 6.96 -15.58 -2.33
CA LEU A 304 7.44 -16.86 -1.81
C LEU A 304 8.91 -17.12 -2.18
N TYR A 305 9.29 -16.83 -3.43
CA TYR A 305 10.67 -16.93 -3.89
C TYR A 305 11.62 -16.02 -3.09
N ILE A 306 11.22 -14.75 -2.86
CA ILE A 306 11.98 -13.82 -2.03
C ILE A 306 12.17 -14.38 -0.62
N TYR A 307 11.10 -14.90 -0.02
CA TYR A 307 11.15 -15.50 1.30
C TYR A 307 12.09 -16.71 1.35
N GLN A 308 12.02 -17.62 0.39
CA GLN A 308 12.88 -18.81 0.31
C GLN A 308 14.35 -18.43 0.14
N GLN A 309 14.67 -17.54 -0.82
CA GLN A 309 16.04 -17.10 -1.07
C GLN A 309 16.65 -16.33 0.11
N TYR A 310 15.84 -15.57 0.85
CA TYR A 310 16.30 -14.78 1.99
C TYR A 310 16.43 -15.60 3.28
N SER A 311 15.45 -16.46 3.59
CA SER A 311 15.34 -17.13 4.90
C SER A 311 15.84 -18.57 4.92
N GLN A 312 15.72 -19.32 3.82
CA GLN A 312 16.06 -20.74 3.76
C GLN A 312 17.46 -21.00 3.24
N SER A 313 18.03 -20.08 2.46
CA SER A 313 19.39 -20.20 1.90
C SER A 313 20.44 -19.50 2.77
N ALA A 314 20.33 -19.66 4.09
CA ALA A 314 21.17 -18.97 5.07
C ALA A 314 22.68 -19.12 4.79
N GLY A 315 23.36 -17.98 4.63
CA GLY A 315 24.81 -17.91 4.38
C GLY A 315 25.21 -17.85 2.90
N SER A 316 24.30 -18.04 1.95
CA SER A 316 24.59 -17.89 0.52
C SER A 316 24.49 -16.44 0.08
N THR A 317 25.59 -15.83 -0.35
CA THR A 317 25.59 -14.48 -0.95
C THR A 317 24.80 -14.44 -2.25
N ALA A 318 24.86 -15.50 -3.06
CA ALA A 318 24.13 -15.62 -4.32
C ALA A 318 22.60 -15.61 -4.10
N ALA A 319 22.11 -16.34 -3.10
CA ALA A 319 20.70 -16.35 -2.74
C ALA A 319 20.22 -14.99 -2.23
N TYR A 320 21.00 -14.32 -1.36
CA TYR A 320 20.67 -12.97 -0.91
C TYR A 320 20.62 -11.97 -2.06
N ASP A 321 21.53 -12.03 -3.00
CA ASP A 321 21.56 -11.12 -4.14
C ASP A 321 20.35 -11.36 -5.06
N ARG A 322 19.96 -12.62 -5.28
CA ARG A 322 18.72 -12.97 -5.99
C ARG A 322 17.46 -12.49 -5.25
N ALA A 323 17.43 -12.61 -3.92
CA ALA A 323 16.31 -12.10 -3.12
C ALA A 323 16.13 -10.59 -3.30
N TRP A 324 17.22 -9.80 -3.35
CA TRP A 324 17.13 -8.36 -3.61
C TRP A 324 16.70 -8.05 -5.04
N ALA A 325 17.20 -8.79 -6.03
CA ALA A 325 16.76 -8.64 -7.43
C ALA A 325 15.28 -9.02 -7.62
N ALA A 326 14.83 -10.09 -6.97
CA ALA A 326 13.43 -10.50 -6.96
C ALA A 326 12.52 -9.48 -6.25
N SER A 327 12.99 -8.88 -5.15
CA SER A 327 12.27 -7.80 -4.46
C SER A 327 12.10 -6.57 -5.35
N LEU A 328 13.16 -6.18 -6.07
CA LEU A 328 13.09 -5.09 -7.04
C LEU A 328 12.12 -5.42 -8.19
N THR A 329 12.14 -6.67 -8.67
CA THR A 329 11.20 -7.14 -9.69
C THR A 329 9.76 -7.13 -9.19
N LEU A 330 9.49 -7.53 -7.94
CA LEU A 330 8.15 -7.45 -7.35
C LEU A 330 7.64 -6.00 -7.27
N ILE A 331 8.51 -5.07 -6.86
CA ILE A 331 8.16 -3.64 -6.86
C ILE A 331 7.82 -3.17 -8.28
N ALA A 332 8.65 -3.51 -9.26
CA ALA A 332 8.41 -3.17 -10.66
C ALA A 332 7.11 -3.82 -11.19
N PHE A 333 6.87 -5.08 -10.86
CA PHE A 333 5.65 -5.81 -11.21
C PHE A 333 4.38 -5.10 -10.69
N VAL A 334 4.34 -4.75 -9.41
CA VAL A 334 3.22 -4.03 -8.80
C VAL A 334 3.07 -2.63 -9.42
N MET A 335 4.18 -1.93 -9.69
CA MET A 335 4.15 -0.63 -10.38
C MET A 335 3.57 -0.74 -11.79
N ILE A 336 3.97 -1.75 -12.57
CA ILE A 336 3.45 -1.99 -13.92
C ILE A 336 1.95 -2.29 -13.86
N LEU A 337 1.51 -3.19 -12.98
CA LEU A 337 0.09 -3.46 -12.77
C LEU A 337 -0.69 -2.18 -12.46
N ASN A 338 -0.18 -1.34 -11.56
CA ASN A 338 -0.78 -0.06 -11.21
C ASN A 338 -0.84 0.92 -12.39
N LEU A 339 0.21 1.00 -13.21
CA LEU A 339 0.24 1.86 -14.39
C LEU A 339 -0.75 1.40 -15.47
N VAL A 340 -0.78 0.09 -15.75
CA VAL A 340 -1.71 -0.51 -16.72
C VAL A 340 -3.15 -0.19 -16.35
N ALA A 341 -3.51 -0.40 -15.10
CA ALA A 341 -4.88 -0.17 -14.70
C ALA A 341 -5.23 1.31 -14.56
N ARG A 342 -4.30 2.21 -14.19
CA ARG A 342 -4.51 3.67 -14.33
C ARG A 342 -4.74 4.06 -15.80
N GLY A 343 -4.04 3.43 -16.72
CA GLY A 343 -4.27 3.60 -18.16
C GLY A 343 -5.70 3.20 -18.54
N ILE A 344 -6.15 2.02 -18.11
CA ILE A 344 -7.51 1.51 -18.34
C ILE A 344 -8.55 2.44 -17.69
N ALA A 345 -8.33 2.88 -16.44
CA ALA A 345 -9.22 3.80 -15.75
C ALA A 345 -9.39 5.12 -16.51
N ARG A 346 -8.29 5.72 -16.98
CA ARG A 346 -8.34 6.96 -17.78
C ARG A 346 -9.04 6.77 -19.12
N TRP A 347 -8.85 5.64 -19.78
CA TRP A 347 -9.49 5.33 -21.05
C TRP A 347 -11.01 5.14 -20.91
N LYS A 348 -11.46 4.55 -19.79
CA LYS A 348 -12.87 4.30 -19.49
C LYS A 348 -13.56 5.45 -18.74
N ALA A 349 -12.83 6.42 -18.21
CA ALA A 349 -13.41 7.56 -17.49
C ALA A 349 -14.33 8.35 -18.43
N PRO A 350 -15.55 8.70 -17.98
CA PRO A 350 -16.42 9.57 -18.74
C PRO A 350 -15.71 10.91 -19.01
N LYS A 351 -15.66 11.33 -20.25
CA LYS A 351 -15.19 12.68 -20.59
C LYS A 351 -16.20 13.66 -20.01
N THR A 352 -15.87 14.26 -18.87
CA THR A 352 -16.59 15.42 -18.35
C THR A 352 -16.41 16.53 -19.38
N GLY A 353 -17.48 16.76 -20.19
CA GLY A 353 -17.53 17.90 -21.07
C GLY A 353 -17.35 19.17 -20.24
N ARG A 354 -16.28 19.95 -20.56
CA ARG A 354 -16.18 21.35 -20.21
C ARG A 354 -17.10 22.15 -21.10
#